data_c80da0bb39d59020d07397ce6f9b1bf2
#
_entry.id   c80da0bb39d59020d07397ce6f9b1bf2
#
_cell.length_a   1.000
_cell.length_b   1.000
_cell.length_c   1.000
_cell.angle_alpha   90.00
_cell.angle_beta   90.00
_cell.angle_gamma   90.00
#
_symmetry.space_group_name_H-M   'P 1'
#
loop_
_entity.id
_entity.type
_entity.pdbx_description
1 polymer ?
#
loop_
_entity_poly.entity_id
_entity_poly.type
_entity_poly.pdbx_seq_one_letter_code
_entity_poly.pdbx_strand_id
1 'polypeptide(L)'
;MPKLVPLLDRPKTRLVGLQALSNVTHHGGTDIRREIATYTPTLLRLMEEFPDNAAINEQIIVTLAHAIGSVVNDEDSAKSVVAANIRKLDIPKVLDLVFKNLKSPNGSYYMVTHAIEFLCMSVLGCYREIQANPSVLNLLVGLLRSKNLSNRVSALGALCRLVLNDSEDDIRQLDPYKFMAAIQGGFPQHLSDILMEYNPTQCDTFLILHTQRDFTSAMMRCAQDKDLYSLGKKIAEFITRTEFSVVEGGFQAINERTGRMEMMDVGLPFMMWTDSLPHCAIALRKTGKAEDLDAADIVECKFLVMRQRVAEAVQLAQRAIERSPQVAYYYYVIGLGADQAVGLRASKKGLKAKKITPFVRHYLLWRAVDHAGQLGLEKLTSTTPGDTAYEEGVAFFMSALEDAKTFVAETPPDNRHMRTVLNWYILLTIAMRGPELSVDLKELDVCSLLNIAMRAIHNTLIVSTACVKEARDDQGVHQVLQHGGQQDAAPANKGLDPR
;
A
#
# COMPACT_ATOMS: atom_id res chain seq x y z
N MET A 1 -31.22 4.57 -22.00
CA MET A 1 -31.33 5.97 -21.56
C MET A 1 -32.26 6.86 -22.38
N PRO A 2 -32.59 6.64 -23.70
CA PRO A 2 -33.36 7.57 -24.52
C PRO A 2 -34.77 7.93 -23.97
N LYS A 3 -35.39 7.05 -23.19
CA LYS A 3 -36.71 7.29 -22.60
C LYS A 3 -36.70 8.00 -21.26
N LEU A 4 -35.60 7.93 -20.48
CA LEU A 4 -35.48 8.51 -19.14
C LEU A 4 -34.96 9.95 -19.18
N VAL A 5 -33.94 10.21 -20.02
CA VAL A 5 -33.31 11.54 -20.09
C VAL A 5 -34.31 12.67 -20.43
N PRO A 6 -35.25 12.51 -21.39
CA PRO A 6 -36.24 13.54 -21.67
C PRO A 6 -37.21 13.87 -20.50
N LEU A 7 -37.31 12.97 -19.51
CA LEU A 7 -38.13 13.23 -18.32
C LEU A 7 -37.50 14.29 -17.41
N LEU A 8 -36.19 14.48 -17.48
CA LEU A 8 -35.43 15.42 -16.64
C LEU A 8 -35.73 16.89 -16.99
N ASP A 9 -36.09 17.16 -18.24
CA ASP A 9 -36.41 18.53 -18.70
C ASP A 9 -37.80 19.02 -18.27
N ARG A 10 -38.68 18.08 -17.88
CA ARG A 10 -40.07 18.40 -17.52
C ARG A 10 -40.23 18.49 -16.00
N PRO A 11 -40.70 19.64 -15.41
CA PRO A 11 -40.82 19.81 -13.98
C PRO A 11 -41.61 18.70 -13.26
N LYS A 12 -42.71 18.23 -13.87
CA LYS A 12 -43.60 17.21 -13.27
C LYS A 12 -43.01 15.81 -13.23
N THR A 13 -42.06 15.48 -14.11
CA THR A 13 -41.48 14.16 -14.25
C THR A 13 -40.01 14.08 -13.85
N ARG A 14 -39.37 15.23 -13.62
CA ARG A 14 -37.92 15.34 -13.32
C ARG A 14 -37.51 14.46 -12.17
N LEU A 15 -38.15 14.57 -11.02
CA LEU A 15 -37.77 13.78 -9.83
C LEU A 15 -37.94 12.29 -10.06
N VAL A 16 -39.05 11.88 -10.70
CA VAL A 16 -39.29 10.47 -11.07
C VAL A 16 -38.23 9.97 -12.06
N GLY A 17 -37.82 10.78 -13.03
CA GLY A 17 -36.76 10.47 -13.98
C GLY A 17 -35.41 10.29 -13.29
N LEU A 18 -35.07 11.16 -12.31
CA LEU A 18 -33.85 11.05 -11.51
C LEU A 18 -33.86 9.81 -10.60
N GLN A 19 -34.98 9.51 -9.93
CA GLN A 19 -35.15 8.29 -9.14
C GLN A 19 -34.98 7.02 -10.00
N ALA A 20 -35.55 7.03 -11.21
CA ALA A 20 -35.38 5.90 -12.13
C ALA A 20 -33.91 5.75 -12.58
N LEU A 21 -33.20 6.84 -12.85
CA LEU A 21 -31.77 6.81 -13.18
C LEU A 21 -30.94 6.27 -12.01
N SER A 22 -31.18 6.77 -10.79
CA SER A 22 -30.53 6.31 -9.57
C SER A 22 -30.74 4.79 -9.36
N ASN A 23 -31.97 4.29 -9.46
CA ASN A 23 -32.26 2.87 -9.36
C ASN A 23 -31.58 2.04 -10.45
N VAL A 24 -31.55 2.53 -11.68
CA VAL A 24 -30.86 1.85 -12.79
C VAL A 24 -29.36 1.79 -12.56
N THR A 25 -28.73 2.78 -11.93
CA THR A 25 -27.32 2.71 -11.59
C THR A 25 -27.00 1.67 -10.51
N HIS A 26 -27.95 1.40 -9.61
CA HIS A 26 -27.78 0.32 -8.62
C HIS A 26 -27.80 -1.07 -9.26
N HIS A 27 -28.68 -1.31 -10.22
CA HIS A 27 -28.97 -2.66 -10.72
C HIS A 27 -28.54 -2.93 -12.16
N GLY A 28 -28.20 -1.90 -12.92
CA GLY A 28 -28.02 -1.97 -14.38
C GLY A 28 -26.66 -2.49 -14.88
N GLY A 29 -25.73 -2.80 -13.99
CA GLY A 29 -24.39 -3.25 -14.39
C GLY A 29 -23.49 -2.13 -14.93
N THR A 30 -22.24 -2.47 -15.24
CA THR A 30 -21.16 -1.51 -15.55
C THR A 30 -21.42 -0.74 -16.85
N ASP A 31 -21.89 -1.39 -17.90
CA ASP A 31 -22.12 -0.74 -19.21
C ASP A 31 -23.22 0.33 -19.14
N ILE A 32 -24.29 0.04 -18.41
CA ILE A 32 -25.38 1.01 -18.22
C ILE A 32 -24.90 2.19 -17.37
N ARG A 33 -24.09 1.94 -16.34
CA ARG A 33 -23.48 3.01 -15.53
C ARG A 33 -22.57 3.90 -16.38
N ARG A 34 -21.76 3.33 -17.26
CA ARG A 34 -20.92 4.09 -18.22
C ARG A 34 -21.76 4.90 -19.20
N GLU A 35 -22.87 4.35 -19.71
CA GLU A 35 -23.80 5.10 -20.54
C GLU A 35 -24.38 6.29 -19.76
N ILE A 36 -24.81 6.08 -18.50
CA ILE A 36 -25.35 7.17 -17.66
C ILE A 36 -24.28 8.21 -17.37
N ALA A 37 -23.02 7.85 -17.19
CA ALA A 37 -21.93 8.80 -16.99
C ALA A 37 -21.79 9.82 -18.14
N THR A 38 -22.18 9.48 -19.37
CA THR A 38 -22.18 10.42 -20.50
C THR A 38 -23.16 11.59 -20.32
N TYR A 39 -24.15 11.45 -19.43
CA TYR A 39 -25.12 12.51 -19.11
C TYR A 39 -24.70 13.37 -17.92
N THR A 40 -23.47 13.22 -17.40
CA THR A 40 -22.93 14.05 -16.31
C THR A 40 -23.15 15.54 -16.53
N PRO A 41 -22.92 16.14 -17.74
CA PRO A 41 -23.17 17.56 -17.94
C PRO A 41 -24.62 17.98 -17.70
N THR A 42 -25.59 17.13 -18.08
CA THR A 42 -27.01 17.38 -17.83
C THR A 42 -27.34 17.32 -16.35
N LEU A 43 -26.78 16.36 -15.62
CA LEU A 43 -26.98 16.21 -14.17
C LEU A 43 -26.38 17.39 -13.40
N LEU A 44 -25.17 17.83 -13.77
CA LEU A 44 -24.53 19.00 -13.13
C LEU A 44 -25.32 20.29 -13.39
N ARG A 45 -25.84 20.49 -14.61
CA ARG A 45 -26.72 21.63 -14.93
C ARG A 45 -27.95 21.65 -14.01
N LEU A 46 -28.57 20.50 -13.77
CA LEU A 46 -29.73 20.42 -12.87
C LEU A 46 -29.37 20.74 -11.41
N MET A 47 -28.19 20.36 -10.92
CA MET A 47 -27.71 20.75 -9.60
C MET A 47 -27.51 22.27 -9.47
N GLU A 48 -27.06 22.92 -10.54
CA GLU A 48 -26.90 24.39 -10.60
C GLU A 48 -28.24 25.13 -10.70
N GLU A 49 -29.19 24.57 -11.45
CA GLU A 49 -30.53 25.14 -11.60
C GLU A 49 -31.38 25.00 -10.33
N PHE A 50 -31.14 23.94 -9.53
CA PHE A 50 -31.93 23.61 -8.34
C PHE A 50 -31.04 23.40 -7.09
N PRO A 51 -30.18 24.37 -6.71
CA PRO A 51 -29.14 24.17 -5.71
C PRO A 51 -29.73 23.86 -4.32
N ASP A 52 -30.92 24.35 -4.00
CA ASP A 52 -31.55 24.17 -2.69
C ASP A 52 -32.57 23.02 -2.65
N ASN A 53 -32.73 22.29 -3.75
CA ASN A 53 -33.63 21.15 -3.81
C ASN A 53 -32.93 19.86 -3.40
N ALA A 54 -33.00 19.51 -2.11
CA ALA A 54 -32.34 18.36 -1.54
C ALA A 54 -32.71 17.04 -2.25
N ALA A 55 -33.99 16.84 -2.64
CA ALA A 55 -34.42 15.62 -3.29
C ALA A 55 -33.82 15.44 -4.71
N ILE A 56 -33.70 16.50 -5.49
CA ILE A 56 -33.07 16.51 -6.79
C ILE A 56 -31.58 16.21 -6.61
N ASN A 57 -30.90 16.94 -5.74
CA ASN A 57 -29.47 16.84 -5.53
C ASN A 57 -29.05 15.44 -4.99
N GLU A 58 -29.85 14.88 -4.09
CA GLU A 58 -29.65 13.51 -3.58
C GLU A 58 -29.64 12.50 -4.72
N GLN A 59 -30.68 12.47 -5.56
CA GLN A 59 -30.77 11.50 -6.65
C GLN A 59 -29.64 11.68 -7.68
N ILE A 60 -29.23 12.91 -7.93
CA ILE A 60 -28.10 13.21 -8.82
C ILE A 60 -26.80 12.71 -8.22
N ILE A 61 -26.51 12.99 -6.95
CA ILE A 61 -25.26 12.57 -6.28
C ILE A 61 -25.16 11.06 -6.27
N VAL A 62 -26.21 10.34 -5.92
CA VAL A 62 -26.24 8.86 -5.95
C VAL A 62 -26.00 8.35 -7.37
N THR A 63 -26.64 8.93 -8.37
CA THR A 63 -26.46 8.57 -9.79
C THR A 63 -25.01 8.79 -10.22
N LEU A 64 -24.44 9.96 -9.91
CA LEU A 64 -23.05 10.29 -10.27
C LEU A 64 -22.04 9.39 -9.54
N ALA A 65 -22.28 9.06 -8.27
CA ALA A 65 -21.39 8.18 -7.51
C ALA A 65 -21.21 6.81 -8.20
N HIS A 66 -22.31 6.20 -8.60
CA HIS A 66 -22.27 4.90 -9.27
C HIS A 66 -21.79 5.00 -10.73
N ALA A 67 -22.27 6.00 -11.49
CA ALA A 67 -21.95 6.14 -12.89
C ALA A 67 -20.49 6.51 -13.13
N ILE A 68 -20.00 7.55 -12.43
CA ILE A 68 -18.60 7.98 -12.55
C ILE A 68 -17.66 6.93 -11.94
N GLY A 69 -18.05 6.32 -10.79
CA GLY A 69 -17.28 5.25 -10.17
C GLY A 69 -16.95 4.10 -11.12
N SER A 70 -17.91 3.71 -11.99
CA SER A 70 -17.67 2.66 -12.99
C SER A 70 -16.80 3.09 -14.17
N VAL A 71 -16.62 4.38 -14.41
CA VAL A 71 -15.68 4.90 -15.43
C VAL A 71 -14.28 5.02 -14.85
N VAL A 72 -14.18 5.50 -13.61
CA VAL A 72 -12.90 5.80 -12.93
C VAL A 72 -12.18 4.51 -12.53
N ASN A 73 -12.93 3.49 -12.11
CA ASN A 73 -12.40 2.20 -11.64
C ASN A 73 -12.52 1.11 -12.72
N ASP A 74 -12.43 1.48 -13.99
CA ASP A 74 -12.48 0.54 -15.11
C ASP A 74 -11.12 -0.19 -15.26
N GLU A 75 -11.01 -1.37 -14.64
CA GLU A 75 -9.80 -2.21 -14.68
C GLU A 75 -9.66 -2.97 -16.02
N ASP A 76 -10.77 -3.15 -16.75
CA ASP A 76 -10.78 -3.90 -18.03
C ASP A 76 -10.30 -3.05 -19.22
N SER A 77 -10.32 -1.73 -19.09
CA SER A 77 -9.93 -0.82 -20.15
C SER A 77 -8.49 -0.34 -20.01
N ALA A 78 -7.83 -0.10 -21.15
CA ALA A 78 -6.50 0.49 -21.15
C ALA A 78 -6.49 1.86 -20.44
N LYS A 79 -5.46 2.13 -19.63
CA LYS A 79 -5.32 3.38 -18.84
C LYS A 79 -5.53 4.67 -19.67
N SER A 80 -5.13 4.66 -20.95
CA SER A 80 -5.33 5.79 -21.87
C SER A 80 -6.80 6.03 -22.21
N VAL A 81 -7.61 4.97 -22.32
CA VAL A 81 -9.05 5.05 -22.59
C VAL A 81 -9.78 5.57 -21.36
N VAL A 82 -9.46 5.07 -20.18
CA VAL A 82 -9.99 5.54 -18.89
C VAL A 82 -9.71 7.04 -18.73
N ALA A 83 -8.47 7.47 -18.91
CA ALA A 83 -8.08 8.87 -18.82
C ALA A 83 -8.82 9.77 -19.84
N ALA A 84 -9.04 9.29 -21.07
CA ALA A 84 -9.80 10.02 -22.08
C ALA A 84 -11.29 10.17 -21.70
N ASN A 85 -11.87 9.15 -21.07
CA ASN A 85 -13.25 9.19 -20.60
C ASN A 85 -13.41 10.11 -19.39
N ILE A 86 -12.50 10.06 -18.42
CA ILE A 86 -12.49 10.93 -17.25
C ILE A 86 -12.46 12.41 -17.65
N ARG A 87 -11.64 12.80 -18.65
CA ARG A 87 -11.55 14.18 -19.14
C ARG A 87 -12.89 14.74 -19.65
N LYS A 88 -13.82 13.88 -20.08
CA LYS A 88 -15.15 14.28 -20.56
C LYS A 88 -16.16 14.56 -19.44
N LEU A 89 -15.84 14.17 -18.20
CA LEU A 89 -16.79 14.19 -17.09
C LEU A 89 -16.77 15.48 -16.27
N ASP A 90 -15.83 16.42 -16.56
CA ASP A 90 -15.64 17.66 -15.78
C ASP A 90 -15.56 17.36 -14.26
N ILE A 91 -14.64 16.47 -13.89
CA ILE A 91 -14.48 16.03 -12.51
C ILE A 91 -14.29 17.18 -11.51
N PRO A 92 -13.53 18.26 -11.81
CA PRO A 92 -13.44 19.40 -10.89
C PRO A 92 -14.80 19.96 -10.51
N LYS A 93 -15.69 20.15 -11.49
CA LYS A 93 -17.04 20.65 -11.26
C LYS A 93 -17.90 19.65 -10.49
N VAL A 94 -17.77 18.34 -10.78
CA VAL A 94 -18.45 17.30 -9.99
C VAL A 94 -18.04 17.39 -8.52
N LEU A 95 -16.72 17.46 -8.24
CA LEU A 95 -16.19 17.53 -6.87
C LEU A 95 -16.72 18.78 -6.13
N ASP A 96 -16.72 19.93 -6.79
CA ASP A 96 -17.19 21.19 -6.20
C ASP A 96 -18.69 21.13 -5.84
N LEU A 97 -19.54 20.62 -6.77
CA LEU A 97 -20.98 20.53 -6.54
C LEU A 97 -21.33 19.47 -5.49
N VAL A 98 -20.66 18.31 -5.51
CA VAL A 98 -20.82 17.28 -4.47
C VAL A 98 -20.42 17.84 -3.11
N PHE A 99 -19.27 18.51 -3.02
CA PHE A 99 -18.80 19.10 -1.78
C PHE A 99 -19.72 20.21 -1.25
N LYS A 100 -20.25 21.08 -2.15
CA LYS A 100 -21.24 22.10 -1.80
C LYS A 100 -22.51 21.47 -1.18
N ASN A 101 -22.99 20.36 -1.72
CA ASN A 101 -24.15 19.66 -1.20
C ASN A 101 -23.86 18.94 0.13
N LEU A 102 -22.65 18.44 0.36
CA LEU A 102 -22.24 17.90 1.66
C LEU A 102 -22.29 18.95 2.80
N LYS A 103 -22.12 20.23 2.47
CA LYS A 103 -22.26 21.34 3.42
C LYS A 103 -23.69 21.77 3.65
N SER A 104 -24.65 21.28 2.85
CA SER A 104 -26.07 21.66 2.99
C SER A 104 -26.67 21.06 4.25
N PRO A 105 -27.37 21.85 5.09
CA PRO A 105 -28.01 21.33 6.28
C PRO A 105 -29.19 20.38 5.99
N ASN A 106 -29.65 20.34 4.74
CA ASN A 106 -30.76 19.50 4.29
C ASN A 106 -30.33 18.19 3.65
N GLY A 107 -29.01 17.85 3.71
CA GLY A 107 -28.48 16.61 3.18
C GLY A 107 -28.97 15.39 3.96
N SER A 108 -29.51 14.38 3.27
CA SER A 108 -29.86 13.12 3.90
C SER A 108 -28.62 12.30 4.23
N TYR A 109 -28.72 11.40 5.21
CA TYR A 109 -27.64 10.44 5.49
C TYR A 109 -27.29 9.59 4.26
N TYR A 110 -28.29 9.19 3.48
CA TYR A 110 -28.12 8.45 2.25
C TYR A 110 -27.27 9.18 1.21
N MET A 111 -27.56 10.47 0.98
CA MET A 111 -26.77 11.33 0.10
C MET A 111 -25.32 11.47 0.59
N VAL A 112 -25.15 11.73 1.89
CA VAL A 112 -23.81 11.93 2.50
C VAL A 112 -22.97 10.67 2.36
N THR A 113 -23.54 9.49 2.61
CA THR A 113 -22.82 8.20 2.48
C THR A 113 -22.33 7.98 1.06
N HIS A 114 -23.19 8.15 0.05
CA HIS A 114 -22.82 8.00 -1.35
C HIS A 114 -21.79 9.03 -1.81
N ALA A 115 -21.89 10.26 -1.33
CA ALA A 115 -20.93 11.32 -1.63
C ALA A 115 -19.54 10.98 -1.05
N ILE A 116 -19.46 10.52 0.21
CA ILE A 116 -18.20 10.11 0.85
C ILE A 116 -17.59 8.90 0.10
N GLU A 117 -18.41 7.90 -0.19
CA GLU A 117 -17.99 6.72 -0.93
C GLU A 117 -17.45 7.11 -2.31
N PHE A 118 -18.18 7.95 -3.05
CA PHE A 118 -17.72 8.48 -4.33
C PHE A 118 -16.37 9.18 -4.22
N LEU A 119 -16.21 10.11 -3.28
CA LEU A 119 -14.95 10.85 -3.10
C LEU A 119 -13.78 9.90 -2.75
N CYS A 120 -14.01 8.94 -1.87
CA CYS A 120 -12.98 7.99 -1.48
C CYS A 120 -12.58 7.03 -2.61
N MET A 121 -13.55 6.56 -3.40
CA MET A 121 -13.29 5.61 -4.49
C MET A 121 -12.72 6.28 -5.75
N SER A 122 -13.07 7.54 -6.01
CA SER A 122 -12.61 8.28 -7.18
C SER A 122 -11.12 8.64 -7.15
N VAL A 123 -10.47 8.55 -5.99
CA VAL A 123 -9.05 8.87 -5.84
C VAL A 123 -8.17 8.07 -6.80
N LEU A 124 -8.52 6.80 -7.08
CA LEU A 124 -7.69 5.95 -7.93
C LEU A 124 -7.51 6.50 -9.36
N GLY A 125 -8.60 6.98 -9.96
CA GLY A 125 -8.58 7.49 -11.34
C GLY A 125 -8.55 9.02 -11.47
N CYS A 126 -8.91 9.76 -10.41
CA CYS A 126 -9.00 11.22 -10.41
C CYS A 126 -8.05 11.86 -9.37
N TYR A 127 -6.90 11.23 -9.10
CA TYR A 127 -5.99 11.67 -8.03
C TYR A 127 -5.53 13.12 -8.22
N ARG A 128 -5.27 13.56 -9.47
CA ARG A 128 -4.82 14.92 -9.78
C ARG A 128 -5.87 15.97 -9.47
N GLU A 129 -7.11 15.70 -9.86
CA GLU A 129 -8.25 16.58 -9.62
C GLU A 129 -8.55 16.67 -8.12
N ILE A 130 -8.41 15.56 -7.39
CA ILE A 130 -8.58 15.53 -5.94
C ILE A 130 -7.44 16.25 -5.22
N GLN A 131 -6.17 16.03 -5.62
CA GLN A 131 -5.02 16.77 -5.07
C GLN A 131 -5.12 18.28 -5.33
N ALA A 132 -5.72 18.69 -6.45
CA ALA A 132 -5.94 20.08 -6.79
C ALA A 132 -7.15 20.72 -6.03
N ASN A 133 -7.95 19.92 -5.29
CA ASN A 133 -9.13 20.41 -4.57
C ASN A 133 -8.91 20.35 -3.04
N PRO A 134 -8.47 21.47 -2.40
CA PRO A 134 -8.22 21.51 -0.98
C PRO A 134 -9.45 21.15 -0.12
N SER A 135 -10.65 21.48 -0.57
CA SER A 135 -11.87 21.20 0.18
C SER A 135 -12.14 19.71 0.32
N VAL A 136 -11.90 18.94 -0.76
CA VAL A 136 -12.02 17.48 -0.74
C VAL A 136 -10.91 16.85 0.11
N LEU A 137 -9.66 17.32 -0.01
CA LEU A 137 -8.57 16.86 0.84
C LEU A 137 -8.86 17.09 2.33
N ASN A 138 -9.36 18.27 2.66
CA ASN A 138 -9.75 18.64 4.02
C ASN A 138 -10.84 17.72 4.57
N LEU A 139 -11.84 17.39 3.74
CA LEU A 139 -12.88 16.44 4.11
C LEU A 139 -12.31 15.05 4.38
N LEU A 140 -11.45 14.52 3.49
CA LEU A 140 -10.82 13.20 3.68
C LEU A 140 -10.04 13.15 5.00
N VAL A 141 -9.25 14.18 5.29
CA VAL A 141 -8.52 14.30 6.57
C VAL A 141 -9.48 14.43 7.76
N GLY A 142 -10.54 15.24 7.63
CA GLY A 142 -11.57 15.37 8.66
C GLY A 142 -12.29 14.05 8.96
N LEU A 143 -12.55 13.24 7.95
CA LEU A 143 -13.18 11.92 8.10
C LEU A 143 -12.32 10.93 8.92
N LEU A 144 -10.99 11.11 8.98
CA LEU A 144 -10.12 10.32 9.86
C LEU A 144 -10.45 10.50 11.35
N ARG A 145 -11.15 11.57 11.71
CA ARG A 145 -11.66 11.83 13.07
C ARG A 145 -13.15 11.48 13.26
N SER A 146 -13.79 10.93 12.25
CA SER A 146 -15.19 10.48 12.36
C SER A 146 -15.34 9.43 13.47
N LYS A 147 -16.45 9.46 14.20
CA LYS A 147 -16.83 8.39 15.14
C LYS A 147 -17.07 7.06 14.41
N ASN A 148 -17.53 7.12 13.16
CA ASN A 148 -17.74 5.94 12.33
C ASN A 148 -16.41 5.41 11.78
N LEU A 149 -16.04 4.18 12.18
CA LEU A 149 -14.81 3.54 11.75
C LEU A 149 -14.80 3.29 10.24
N SER A 150 -15.93 2.95 9.62
CA SER A 150 -16.02 2.74 8.18
C SER A 150 -15.62 4.00 7.40
N ASN A 151 -16.11 5.17 7.81
CA ASN A 151 -15.71 6.45 7.22
C ASN A 151 -14.21 6.71 7.38
N ARG A 152 -13.64 6.39 8.56
CA ARG A 152 -12.18 6.53 8.78
C ARG A 152 -11.39 5.64 7.85
N VAL A 153 -11.80 4.36 7.71
CA VAL A 153 -11.11 3.39 6.85
C VAL A 153 -11.21 3.77 5.38
N SER A 154 -12.37 4.21 4.92
CA SER A 154 -12.56 4.69 3.54
C SER A 154 -11.69 5.90 3.23
N ALA A 155 -11.64 6.88 4.14
CA ALA A 155 -10.79 8.06 4.01
C ALA A 155 -9.29 7.69 4.06
N LEU A 156 -8.90 6.76 4.96
CA LEU A 156 -7.55 6.22 5.04
C LEU A 156 -7.14 5.58 3.71
N GLY A 157 -7.99 4.72 3.15
CA GLY A 157 -7.73 4.09 1.86
C GLY A 157 -7.59 5.10 0.72
N ALA A 158 -8.40 6.16 0.72
CA ALA A 158 -8.31 7.25 -0.25
C ALA A 158 -6.97 8.00 -0.13
N LEU A 159 -6.55 8.38 1.08
CA LEU A 159 -5.28 9.06 1.33
C LEU A 159 -4.07 8.18 0.97
N CYS A 160 -4.11 6.88 1.29
CA CYS A 160 -3.08 5.93 0.86
C CYS A 160 -2.95 5.91 -0.68
N ARG A 161 -4.08 5.87 -1.41
CA ARG A 161 -4.06 5.87 -2.88
C ARG A 161 -3.49 7.16 -3.46
N LEU A 162 -3.76 8.32 -2.86
CA LEU A 162 -3.14 9.59 -3.29
C LEU A 162 -1.62 9.54 -3.21
N VAL A 163 -1.07 8.99 -2.12
CA VAL A 163 0.38 8.86 -1.92
C VAL A 163 0.99 7.79 -2.83
N LEU A 164 0.27 6.68 -3.07
CA LEU A 164 0.75 5.60 -3.94
C LEU A 164 1.00 6.04 -5.38
N ASN A 165 0.20 6.97 -5.91
CA ASN A 165 0.37 7.47 -7.27
C ASN A 165 1.68 8.25 -7.48
N ASP A 166 2.20 8.88 -6.42
CA ASP A 166 3.45 9.65 -6.44
C ASP A 166 4.63 8.85 -5.86
N SER A 167 4.39 7.59 -5.43
CA SER A 167 5.46 6.74 -4.92
C SER A 167 6.22 6.07 -6.06
N GLU A 168 7.53 5.92 -5.87
CA GLU A 168 8.33 5.07 -6.75
C GLU A 168 7.89 3.62 -6.62
N ASP A 169 7.95 2.89 -7.73
CA ASP A 169 7.73 1.45 -7.75
C ASP A 169 8.70 0.75 -6.79
N ASP A 170 8.26 -0.36 -6.20
CA ASP A 170 9.11 -1.18 -5.34
C ASP A 170 10.34 -1.65 -6.13
N ILE A 171 11.52 -1.19 -5.70
CA ILE A 171 12.78 -1.50 -6.37
C ILE A 171 13.12 -2.97 -6.08
N ARG A 172 12.90 -3.84 -7.07
CA ARG A 172 13.21 -5.27 -6.97
C ARG A 172 14.68 -5.58 -7.21
N GLN A 173 15.36 -4.70 -7.95
CA GLN A 173 16.79 -4.80 -8.24
C GLN A 173 17.47 -3.50 -7.89
N LEU A 174 18.62 -3.59 -7.21
CA LEU A 174 19.45 -2.43 -6.93
C LEU A 174 20.14 -1.99 -8.23
N ASP A 175 19.87 -0.76 -8.68
CA ASP A 175 20.65 -0.14 -9.75
C ASP A 175 22.01 0.33 -9.18
N PRO A 176 23.12 -0.35 -9.52
CA PRO A 176 24.41 -0.04 -8.92
C PRO A 176 24.92 1.38 -9.26
N TYR A 177 24.53 1.91 -10.43
CA TYR A 177 24.94 3.27 -10.84
C TYR A 177 24.22 4.33 -10.03
N LYS A 178 22.90 4.21 -9.85
CA LYS A 178 22.11 5.11 -9.01
C LYS A 178 22.54 5.03 -7.55
N PHE A 179 22.80 3.82 -7.05
CA PHE A 179 23.27 3.60 -5.69
C PHE A 179 24.63 4.25 -5.44
N MET A 180 25.60 4.05 -6.34
CA MET A 180 26.90 4.69 -6.23
C MET A 180 26.84 6.21 -6.38
N ALA A 181 25.99 6.73 -7.27
CA ALA A 181 25.79 8.16 -7.41
C ALA A 181 25.19 8.78 -6.13
N ALA A 182 24.24 8.11 -5.49
CA ALA A 182 23.65 8.55 -4.21
C ALA A 182 24.71 8.58 -3.09
N ILE A 183 25.59 7.58 -3.01
CA ILE A 183 26.67 7.53 -2.02
C ILE A 183 27.70 8.66 -2.27
N GLN A 184 28.10 8.86 -3.53
CA GLN A 184 29.08 9.91 -3.90
C GLN A 184 28.53 11.32 -3.71
N GLY A 185 27.23 11.52 -3.95
CA GLY A 185 26.54 12.79 -3.74
C GLY A 185 26.35 13.16 -2.26
N GLY A 186 26.55 12.18 -1.36
CA GLY A 186 26.30 12.32 0.08
C GLY A 186 24.81 12.35 0.42
N PHE A 187 24.52 12.08 1.68
CA PHE A 187 23.16 12.21 2.20
C PHE A 187 22.87 13.66 2.59
N PRO A 188 21.61 14.13 2.50
CA PRO A 188 21.21 15.39 3.11
C PRO A 188 21.62 15.43 4.59
N GLN A 189 22.03 16.60 5.10
CA GLN A 189 22.61 16.75 6.45
C GLN A 189 21.71 16.13 7.54
N HIS A 190 20.40 16.40 7.47
CA HIS A 190 19.43 15.87 8.43
C HIS A 190 19.32 14.34 8.44
N LEU A 191 19.58 13.68 7.31
CA LEU A 191 19.63 12.22 7.23
C LEU A 191 20.97 11.71 7.74
N SER A 192 22.07 12.40 7.41
CA SER A 192 23.41 12.06 7.90
C SER A 192 23.47 12.09 9.42
N ASP A 193 22.90 13.10 10.06
CA ASP A 193 22.88 13.22 11.52
C ASP A 193 22.19 12.02 12.19
N ILE A 194 21.09 11.54 11.59
CA ILE A 194 20.35 10.40 12.11
C ILE A 194 21.06 9.07 11.88
N LEU A 195 21.65 8.89 10.70
CA LEU A 195 22.47 7.71 10.42
C LEU A 195 23.64 7.62 11.41
N MET A 196 24.22 8.76 11.76
CA MET A 196 25.28 8.84 12.76
C MET A 196 24.79 8.52 14.18
N GLU A 197 23.61 9.02 14.57
CA GLU A 197 22.98 8.74 15.86
C GLU A 197 22.58 7.24 16.00
N TYR A 198 22.05 6.65 14.93
CA TYR A 198 21.63 5.23 14.93
C TYR A 198 22.81 4.26 15.02
N ASN A 199 23.96 4.57 14.62
CA ASN A 199 25.16 3.79 14.37
C ASN A 199 25.33 3.44 12.87
N PRO A 200 26.21 4.15 12.17
CA PRO A 200 26.41 3.99 10.71
C PRO A 200 26.71 2.54 10.28
N THR A 201 27.41 1.76 11.12
CA THR A 201 27.80 0.37 10.79
C THR A 201 26.63 -0.61 10.81
N GLN A 202 25.49 -0.22 11.38
CA GLN A 202 24.25 -1.00 11.42
C GLN A 202 23.22 -0.53 10.40
N CYS A 203 23.51 0.56 9.66
CA CYS A 203 22.66 1.07 8.61
C CYS A 203 22.66 0.13 7.40
N ASP A 204 21.52 0.03 6.71
CA ASP A 204 21.35 -0.86 5.55
C ASP A 204 22.33 -0.54 4.43
N THR A 205 22.56 0.74 4.13
CA THR A 205 23.55 1.18 3.13
C THR A 205 24.95 0.65 3.42
N PHE A 206 25.41 0.76 4.67
CA PHE A 206 26.70 0.24 5.08
C PHE A 206 26.78 -1.27 4.95
N LEU A 207 25.76 -1.98 5.45
CA LEU A 207 25.68 -3.44 5.40
C LEU A 207 25.66 -3.96 3.96
N ILE A 208 24.94 -3.29 3.04
CA ILE A 208 24.92 -3.64 1.61
C ILE A 208 26.33 -3.52 1.01
N LEU A 209 26.97 -2.36 1.15
CA LEU A 209 28.30 -2.10 0.59
C LEU A 209 29.34 -3.10 1.12
N HIS A 210 29.34 -3.32 2.42
CA HIS A 210 30.26 -4.26 3.05
C HIS A 210 30.03 -5.69 2.57
N THR A 211 28.77 -6.10 2.50
CA THR A 211 28.43 -7.46 2.05
C THR A 211 28.75 -7.67 0.58
N GLN A 212 28.53 -6.67 -0.29
CA GLN A 212 28.89 -6.76 -1.70
C GLN A 212 30.40 -6.85 -1.91
N ARG A 213 31.19 -6.11 -1.11
CA ARG A 213 32.65 -6.24 -1.10
C ARG A 213 33.10 -7.62 -0.64
N ASP A 214 32.51 -8.14 0.45
CA ASP A 214 32.80 -9.48 0.96
C ASP A 214 32.43 -10.55 -0.06
N PHE A 215 31.27 -10.41 -0.75
CA PHE A 215 30.84 -11.31 -1.82
C PHE A 215 31.84 -11.32 -2.98
N THR A 216 32.24 -10.13 -3.47
CA THR A 216 33.24 -10.01 -4.54
C THR A 216 34.57 -10.67 -4.13
N SER A 217 35.03 -10.44 -2.91
CA SER A 217 36.25 -11.04 -2.37
C SER A 217 36.14 -12.57 -2.28
N ALA A 218 34.99 -13.11 -1.89
CA ALA A 218 34.73 -14.54 -1.84
C ALA A 218 34.71 -15.16 -3.23
N MET A 219 34.12 -14.48 -4.23
CA MET A 219 34.13 -14.91 -5.62
C MET A 219 35.56 -14.98 -6.20
N MET A 220 36.37 -13.93 -5.98
CA MET A 220 37.76 -13.88 -6.45
C MET A 220 38.60 -14.96 -5.79
N ARG A 221 38.37 -15.29 -4.52
CA ARG A 221 39.03 -16.40 -3.85
C ARG A 221 38.63 -17.76 -4.45
N CYS A 222 37.33 -17.96 -4.70
CA CYS A 222 36.82 -19.17 -5.31
C CYS A 222 37.38 -19.40 -6.73
N ALA A 223 37.69 -18.33 -7.47
CA ALA A 223 38.40 -18.45 -8.75
C ALA A 223 39.77 -19.07 -8.60
N GLN A 224 40.41 -18.98 -7.44
CA GLN A 224 41.73 -19.58 -7.16
C GLN A 224 41.64 -21.01 -6.59
N ASP A 225 40.83 -21.19 -5.50
CA ASP A 225 40.76 -22.44 -4.74
C ASP A 225 39.71 -23.44 -5.24
N LYS A 226 38.77 -23.03 -6.08
CA LYS A 226 37.64 -23.80 -6.63
C LYS A 226 36.73 -24.41 -5.56
N ASP A 227 36.77 -23.90 -4.32
CA ASP A 227 36.01 -24.42 -3.20
C ASP A 227 34.59 -23.84 -3.17
N LEU A 228 33.70 -24.55 -3.89
CA LEU A 228 32.25 -24.20 -3.94
C LEU A 228 31.52 -24.43 -2.61
N TYR A 229 32.03 -25.31 -1.73
CA TYR A 229 31.43 -25.54 -0.43
C TYR A 229 31.66 -24.34 0.49
N SER A 230 32.91 -23.89 0.63
CA SER A 230 33.24 -22.73 1.45
C SER A 230 32.60 -21.45 0.90
N LEU A 231 32.54 -21.29 -0.43
CA LEU A 231 31.82 -20.21 -1.07
C LEU A 231 30.34 -20.26 -0.69
N GLY A 232 29.70 -21.43 -0.80
CA GLY A 232 28.27 -21.60 -0.48
C GLY A 232 27.92 -21.24 0.96
N LYS A 233 28.77 -21.61 1.93
CA LYS A 233 28.61 -21.21 3.34
C LYS A 233 28.59 -19.70 3.51
N LYS A 234 29.55 -18.99 2.88
CA LYS A 234 29.62 -17.53 2.91
C LYS A 234 28.44 -16.88 2.23
N ILE A 235 28.04 -17.38 1.06
CA ILE A 235 26.86 -16.85 0.34
C ILE A 235 25.60 -16.98 1.19
N ALA A 236 25.36 -18.10 1.86
CA ALA A 236 24.23 -18.28 2.76
C ALA A 236 24.24 -17.25 3.91
N GLU A 237 25.41 -16.95 4.48
CA GLU A 237 25.59 -15.90 5.47
C GLU A 237 25.27 -14.52 4.89
N PHE A 238 25.78 -14.18 3.73
CA PHE A 238 25.56 -12.89 3.07
C PHE A 238 24.08 -12.69 2.74
N ILE A 239 23.37 -13.71 2.26
CA ILE A 239 21.95 -13.68 1.94
C ILE A 239 21.11 -13.34 3.17
N THR A 240 21.49 -13.85 4.34
CA THR A 240 20.75 -13.57 5.59
C THR A 240 21.20 -12.28 6.27
N ARG A 241 22.27 -11.62 5.81
CA ARG A 241 22.80 -10.38 6.34
C ARG A 241 22.09 -9.15 5.75
N THR A 242 21.83 -9.18 4.43
CA THR A 242 21.15 -8.07 3.72
C THR A 242 20.47 -8.54 2.43
N GLU A 243 19.51 -7.76 1.94
CA GLU A 243 18.73 -8.08 0.76
C GLU A 243 19.57 -8.13 -0.53
N PHE A 244 20.42 -7.14 -0.76
CA PHE A 244 21.24 -6.99 -1.97
C PHE A 244 22.64 -7.59 -1.78
N SER A 245 22.69 -8.79 -1.25
CA SER A 245 23.92 -9.49 -0.88
C SER A 245 24.66 -10.14 -2.03
N VAL A 246 23.97 -10.46 -3.13
CA VAL A 246 24.53 -11.12 -4.32
C VAL A 246 24.71 -10.08 -5.41
N VAL A 247 25.94 -9.95 -5.91
CA VAL A 247 26.30 -8.98 -6.95
C VAL A 247 26.20 -9.65 -8.32
N GLU A 248 25.57 -8.96 -9.26
CA GLU A 248 25.65 -9.34 -10.67
C GLU A 248 27.04 -9.02 -11.21
N GLY A 249 27.63 -9.95 -11.93
CA GLY A 249 28.96 -9.78 -12.48
C GLY A 249 29.53 -11.10 -12.99
N GLY A 250 30.80 -11.06 -13.36
CA GLY A 250 31.53 -12.21 -13.85
C GLY A 250 33.03 -11.98 -13.73
N PHE A 251 33.80 -13.01 -13.99
CA PHE A 251 35.26 -12.91 -14.08
C PHE A 251 35.63 -12.25 -15.40
N GLN A 252 36.24 -11.07 -15.34
CA GLN A 252 36.59 -10.26 -16.50
C GLN A 252 38.08 -9.89 -16.46
N ALA A 253 38.72 -9.89 -17.61
CA ALA A 253 40.05 -9.35 -17.77
C ALA A 253 40.13 -8.50 -19.02
N ILE A 254 41.08 -7.58 -19.06
CA ILE A 254 41.37 -6.81 -20.26
C ILE A 254 42.11 -7.74 -21.25
N ASN A 255 41.51 -7.94 -22.42
CA ASN A 255 42.21 -8.61 -23.52
C ASN A 255 43.31 -7.68 -24.04
N GLU A 256 44.57 -8.06 -23.84
CA GLU A 256 45.74 -7.22 -24.20
C GLU A 256 45.78 -6.86 -25.69
N ARG A 257 45.21 -7.71 -26.56
CA ARG A 257 45.18 -7.46 -28.02
C ARG A 257 44.10 -6.50 -28.45
N THR A 258 42.94 -6.52 -27.78
CA THR A 258 41.76 -5.70 -28.18
C THR A 258 41.54 -4.47 -27.27
N GLY A 259 42.18 -4.44 -26.10
CA GLY A 259 41.98 -3.44 -25.07
C GLY A 259 40.58 -3.48 -24.44
N ARG A 260 39.75 -4.50 -24.73
CA ARG A 260 38.39 -4.64 -24.22
C ARG A 260 38.33 -5.58 -23.03
N MET A 261 37.38 -5.31 -22.13
CA MET A 261 37.01 -6.21 -21.06
C MET A 261 36.30 -7.42 -21.66
N GLU A 262 36.83 -8.62 -21.44
CA GLU A 262 36.25 -9.88 -21.92
C GLU A 262 36.05 -10.83 -20.73
N MET A 263 35.05 -11.71 -20.85
CA MET A 263 34.79 -12.74 -19.85
C MET A 263 35.93 -13.76 -19.87
N MET A 264 36.44 -14.08 -18.70
CA MET A 264 37.53 -15.00 -18.50
C MET A 264 37.03 -16.33 -17.95
N ASP A 265 37.37 -17.43 -18.61
CA ASP A 265 37.16 -18.74 -18.06
C ASP A 265 38.19 -19.01 -16.96
N VAL A 266 37.73 -19.08 -15.74
CA VAL A 266 38.53 -19.35 -14.55
C VAL A 266 38.50 -20.85 -14.15
N GLY A 267 37.94 -21.73 -14.99
CA GLY A 267 37.78 -23.16 -14.70
C GLY A 267 36.75 -23.47 -13.60
N LEU A 268 35.73 -22.63 -13.44
CA LEU A 268 34.57 -22.88 -12.62
C LEU A 268 33.39 -23.30 -13.50
N PRO A 269 32.36 -24.01 -12.97
CA PRO A 269 31.22 -24.47 -13.76
C PRO A 269 30.20 -23.32 -14.09
N PHE A 270 30.60 -22.08 -13.92
CA PHE A 270 29.82 -20.89 -14.21
C PHE A 270 30.70 -19.71 -14.63
N MET A 271 30.16 -18.81 -15.42
CA MET A 271 30.82 -17.57 -15.84
C MET A 271 30.22 -16.35 -15.10
N MET A 272 28.90 -16.33 -14.93
CA MET A 272 28.21 -15.27 -14.18
C MET A 272 28.18 -15.62 -12.70
N TRP A 273 28.45 -14.64 -11.84
CA TRP A 273 28.52 -14.85 -10.38
C TRP A 273 27.21 -15.32 -9.79
N THR A 274 26.06 -14.86 -10.32
CA THR A 274 24.73 -15.33 -9.90
C THR A 274 24.51 -16.82 -10.18
N ASP A 275 25.16 -17.38 -11.20
CA ASP A 275 25.05 -18.79 -11.53
C ASP A 275 25.88 -19.69 -10.61
N SER A 276 26.72 -19.11 -9.75
CA SER A 276 27.40 -19.86 -8.68
C SER A 276 26.45 -20.47 -7.67
N LEU A 277 25.27 -19.84 -7.45
CA LEU A 277 24.34 -20.20 -6.38
C LEU A 277 23.88 -21.66 -6.47
N PRO A 278 23.35 -22.18 -7.60
CA PRO A 278 22.94 -23.57 -7.69
C PRO A 278 24.12 -24.54 -7.52
N HIS A 279 25.32 -24.20 -8.01
CA HIS A 279 26.50 -25.02 -7.83
C HIS A 279 26.95 -25.09 -6.37
N CYS A 280 26.89 -23.98 -5.66
CA CYS A 280 27.15 -23.91 -4.22
C CYS A 280 26.11 -24.72 -3.41
N ALA A 281 24.84 -24.64 -3.76
CA ALA A 281 23.79 -25.42 -3.13
C ALA A 281 23.99 -26.92 -3.28
N ILE A 282 24.42 -27.36 -4.48
CA ILE A 282 24.79 -28.77 -4.74
C ILE A 282 25.99 -29.18 -3.87
N ALA A 283 27.03 -28.35 -3.79
CA ALA A 283 28.22 -28.66 -2.99
C ALA A 283 27.89 -28.79 -1.49
N LEU A 284 27.02 -27.89 -0.97
CA LEU A 284 26.56 -27.94 0.42
C LEU A 284 25.75 -29.22 0.70
N ARG A 285 24.84 -29.63 -0.18
CA ARG A 285 24.01 -30.84 -0.01
C ARG A 285 24.82 -32.14 0.05
N LYS A 286 25.98 -32.19 -0.57
CA LYS A 286 26.83 -33.38 -0.55
C LYS A 286 27.32 -33.81 0.83
N THR A 287 27.35 -32.88 1.80
CA THR A 287 27.76 -33.20 3.17
C THR A 287 26.72 -33.95 3.97
N GLY A 288 25.43 -33.79 3.63
CA GLY A 288 24.30 -34.37 4.37
C GLY A 288 24.06 -33.76 5.77
N LYS A 289 24.87 -32.79 6.21
CA LYS A 289 24.74 -32.17 7.53
C LYS A 289 23.54 -31.21 7.53
N ALA A 290 22.75 -31.21 8.59
CA ALA A 290 21.54 -30.39 8.70
C ALA A 290 21.81 -28.90 8.47
N GLU A 291 22.88 -28.34 9.02
CA GLU A 291 23.27 -26.94 8.83
C GLU A 291 23.68 -26.61 7.38
N ASP A 292 24.28 -27.55 6.69
CA ASP A 292 24.68 -27.37 5.29
C ASP A 292 23.48 -27.52 4.36
N LEU A 293 22.50 -28.36 4.72
CA LEU A 293 21.22 -28.45 4.01
C LEU A 293 20.42 -27.14 4.18
N ASP A 294 20.43 -26.54 5.38
CA ASP A 294 19.80 -25.24 5.59
C ASP A 294 20.48 -24.14 4.76
N ALA A 295 21.81 -24.10 4.75
CA ALA A 295 22.57 -23.17 3.92
C ALA A 295 22.29 -23.36 2.41
N ALA A 296 22.21 -24.62 1.95
CA ALA A 296 21.88 -24.95 0.57
C ALA A 296 20.50 -24.44 0.16
N ASP A 297 19.49 -24.64 1.01
CA ASP A 297 18.12 -24.20 0.74
C ASP A 297 18.00 -22.68 0.77
N ILE A 298 18.72 -21.96 1.66
CA ILE A 298 18.81 -20.50 1.66
C ILE A 298 19.38 -20.00 0.33
N VAL A 299 20.49 -20.57 -0.13
CA VAL A 299 21.16 -20.19 -1.39
C VAL A 299 20.25 -20.46 -2.59
N GLU A 300 19.59 -21.61 -2.63
CA GLU A 300 18.69 -21.97 -3.73
C GLU A 300 17.41 -21.14 -3.73
N CYS A 301 16.81 -20.84 -2.56
CA CYS A 301 15.70 -19.90 -2.46
C CYS A 301 16.07 -18.52 -3.04
N LYS A 302 17.25 -18.00 -2.69
CA LYS A 302 17.74 -16.72 -3.23
C LYS A 302 17.89 -16.77 -4.75
N PHE A 303 18.46 -17.84 -5.30
CA PHE A 303 18.59 -18.04 -6.75
C PHE A 303 17.22 -18.02 -7.44
N LEU A 304 16.24 -18.77 -6.90
CA LEU A 304 14.89 -18.83 -7.46
C LEU A 304 14.20 -17.46 -7.42
N VAL A 305 14.33 -16.71 -6.31
CA VAL A 305 13.80 -15.37 -6.19
C VAL A 305 14.43 -14.41 -7.22
N MET A 306 15.76 -14.44 -7.38
CA MET A 306 16.46 -13.62 -8.37
C MET A 306 16.03 -13.94 -9.81
N ARG A 307 15.68 -15.21 -10.08
CA ARG A 307 15.17 -15.68 -11.39
C ARG A 307 13.64 -15.48 -11.52
N GLN A 308 12.98 -14.72 -10.63
CA GLN A 308 11.53 -14.48 -10.63
C GLN A 308 10.67 -15.76 -10.46
N ARG A 309 11.28 -16.87 -10.00
CA ARG A 309 10.61 -18.16 -9.76
C ARG A 309 10.11 -18.25 -8.33
N VAL A 310 9.32 -17.24 -7.89
CA VAL A 310 8.89 -17.07 -6.49
C VAL A 310 8.06 -18.26 -6.01
N ALA A 311 7.17 -18.80 -6.85
CA ALA A 311 6.35 -19.95 -6.48
C ALA A 311 7.20 -21.18 -6.09
N GLU A 312 8.27 -21.44 -6.82
CA GLU A 312 9.18 -22.54 -6.54
C GLU A 312 10.02 -22.28 -5.28
N ALA A 313 10.45 -21.04 -5.07
CA ALA A 313 11.11 -20.64 -3.85
C ALA A 313 10.22 -20.86 -2.62
N VAL A 314 8.93 -20.49 -2.70
CA VAL A 314 7.94 -20.73 -1.63
C VAL A 314 7.77 -22.23 -1.35
N GLN A 315 7.66 -23.07 -2.39
CA GLN A 315 7.56 -24.53 -2.22
C GLN A 315 8.80 -25.12 -1.56
N LEU A 316 10.00 -24.66 -1.96
CA LEU A 316 11.24 -25.08 -1.33
C LEU A 316 11.30 -24.66 0.14
N ALA A 317 10.94 -23.40 0.44
CA ALA A 317 10.90 -22.88 1.80
C ALA A 317 9.91 -23.66 2.69
N GLN A 318 8.72 -24.02 2.19
CA GLN A 318 7.73 -24.82 2.90
C GLN A 318 8.30 -26.20 3.30
N ARG A 319 8.97 -26.88 2.39
CA ARG A 319 9.65 -28.18 2.69
C ARG A 319 10.79 -28.00 3.67
N ALA A 320 11.57 -26.92 3.54
CA ALA A 320 12.68 -26.63 4.45
C ALA A 320 12.22 -26.34 5.89
N ILE A 321 11.06 -25.70 6.07
CA ILE A 321 10.44 -25.47 7.39
C ILE A 321 10.11 -26.78 8.11
N GLU A 322 9.69 -27.83 7.40
CA GLU A 322 9.40 -29.12 8.03
C GLU A 322 10.63 -29.70 8.73
N ARG A 323 11.83 -29.49 8.15
CA ARG A 323 13.09 -29.90 8.74
C ARG A 323 13.61 -28.89 9.78
N SER A 324 13.53 -27.60 9.48
CA SER A 324 14.19 -26.51 10.25
C SER A 324 13.26 -25.34 10.53
N PRO A 325 12.20 -25.52 11.36
CA PRO A 325 11.19 -24.48 11.61
C PRO A 325 11.72 -23.25 12.35
N GLN A 326 12.94 -23.33 12.92
CA GLN A 326 13.57 -22.22 13.64
C GLN A 326 14.35 -21.27 12.74
N VAL A 327 14.44 -21.50 11.42
CA VAL A 327 15.15 -20.65 10.46
C VAL A 327 14.19 -19.62 9.88
N ALA A 328 14.32 -18.37 10.30
CA ALA A 328 13.41 -17.28 9.94
C ALA A 328 13.40 -16.98 8.43
N TYR A 329 14.50 -17.20 7.72
CA TYR A 329 14.63 -16.93 6.29
C TYR A 329 13.59 -17.66 5.43
N TYR A 330 13.18 -18.86 5.80
CA TYR A 330 12.15 -19.58 5.06
C TYR A 330 10.78 -18.89 5.13
N TYR A 331 10.44 -18.35 6.30
CA TYR A 331 9.21 -17.56 6.45
C TYR A 331 9.25 -16.23 5.68
N TYR A 332 10.44 -15.62 5.59
CA TYR A 332 10.68 -14.48 4.70
C TYR A 332 10.35 -14.83 3.25
N VAL A 333 10.84 -15.98 2.74
CA VAL A 333 10.58 -16.42 1.37
C VAL A 333 9.10 -16.68 1.13
N ILE A 334 8.38 -17.28 2.09
CA ILE A 334 6.92 -17.51 2.00
C ILE A 334 6.18 -16.17 1.94
N GLY A 335 6.64 -15.16 2.69
CA GLY A 335 6.09 -13.81 2.67
C GLY A 335 6.25 -13.05 1.35
N LEU A 336 7.04 -13.57 0.39
CA LEU A 336 7.14 -13.04 -0.98
C LEU A 336 5.98 -13.49 -1.89
N GLY A 337 5.20 -14.48 -1.45
CA GLY A 337 4.04 -15.00 -2.20
C GLY A 337 2.91 -13.97 -2.27
N ALA A 338 2.00 -14.17 -3.24
CA ALA A 338 0.88 -13.26 -3.49
C ALA A 338 -0.25 -13.36 -2.43
N ASP A 339 -0.36 -14.48 -1.69
CA ASP A 339 -1.40 -14.67 -0.67
C ASP A 339 -1.05 -13.92 0.62
N GLN A 340 -1.78 -12.85 0.90
CA GLN A 340 -1.56 -11.98 2.05
C GLN A 340 -1.80 -12.70 3.39
N ALA A 341 -2.81 -13.58 3.47
CA ALA A 341 -3.13 -14.29 4.70
C ALA A 341 -2.07 -15.35 5.03
N VAL A 342 -1.56 -16.04 4.02
CA VAL A 342 -0.43 -16.97 4.16
C VAL A 342 0.84 -16.20 4.52
N GLY A 343 1.11 -15.09 3.84
CA GLY A 343 2.25 -14.21 4.09
C GLY A 343 2.26 -13.65 5.51
N LEU A 344 1.11 -13.17 6.00
CA LEU A 344 0.97 -12.66 7.37
C LEU A 344 1.27 -13.76 8.41
N ARG A 345 0.66 -14.94 8.24
CA ARG A 345 0.90 -16.08 9.14
C ARG A 345 2.36 -16.51 9.15
N ALA A 346 3.00 -16.54 7.98
CA ALA A 346 4.42 -16.83 7.85
C ALA A 346 5.26 -15.77 8.57
N SER A 347 5.00 -14.48 8.33
CA SER A 347 5.73 -13.39 8.98
C SER A 347 5.64 -13.47 10.51
N LYS A 348 4.44 -13.66 11.07
CA LYS A 348 4.24 -13.79 12.53
C LYS A 348 4.91 -15.03 13.13
N LYS A 349 4.98 -16.15 12.39
CA LYS A 349 5.73 -17.35 12.82
C LYS A 349 7.25 -17.11 12.73
N GLY A 350 7.72 -16.50 11.64
CA GLY A 350 9.13 -16.20 11.41
C GLY A 350 9.72 -15.27 12.47
N LEU A 351 8.94 -14.27 12.93
CA LEU A 351 9.34 -13.36 14.01
C LEU A 351 9.60 -14.08 15.36
N LYS A 352 9.04 -15.27 15.55
CA LYS A 352 9.25 -16.13 16.73
C LYS A 352 10.37 -17.15 16.55
N ALA A 353 10.97 -17.21 15.36
CA ALA A 353 12.02 -18.18 15.06
C ALA A 353 13.33 -17.86 15.80
N LYS A 354 14.05 -18.91 16.27
CA LYS A 354 15.27 -18.73 17.05
C LYS A 354 16.47 -18.26 16.21
N LYS A 355 16.55 -18.72 14.94
CA LYS A 355 17.60 -18.34 13.98
C LYS A 355 17.07 -17.22 13.09
N ILE A 356 17.09 -15.98 13.61
CA ILE A 356 16.65 -14.78 12.92
C ILE A 356 17.77 -13.74 12.93
N THR A 357 18.05 -13.16 11.76
CA THR A 357 18.99 -12.02 11.61
C THR A 357 18.24 -10.69 11.65
N PRO A 358 18.90 -9.57 11.95
CA PRO A 358 18.26 -8.25 11.92
C PRO A 358 17.55 -7.96 10.58
N PHE A 359 18.22 -8.19 9.45
CA PHE A 359 17.63 -8.03 8.12
C PHE A 359 16.32 -8.82 7.96
N VAL A 360 16.34 -10.13 8.25
CA VAL A 360 15.15 -10.98 8.11
C VAL A 360 14.04 -10.54 9.06
N ARG A 361 14.39 -10.11 10.28
CA ARG A 361 13.44 -9.60 11.26
C ARG A 361 12.74 -8.32 10.77
N HIS A 362 13.50 -7.35 10.28
CA HIS A 362 12.96 -6.09 9.75
C HIS A 362 12.04 -6.35 8.56
N TYR A 363 12.43 -7.25 7.67
CA TYR A 363 11.61 -7.61 6.53
C TYR A 363 10.29 -8.31 6.93
N LEU A 364 10.35 -9.24 7.88
CA LEU A 364 9.15 -9.92 8.40
C LEU A 364 8.21 -8.96 9.13
N LEU A 365 8.74 -7.98 9.87
CA LEU A 365 7.94 -6.90 10.49
C LEU A 365 7.24 -6.07 9.42
N TRP A 366 7.99 -5.61 8.40
CA TRP A 366 7.37 -4.88 7.29
C TRP A 366 6.24 -5.67 6.62
N ARG A 367 6.48 -6.95 6.29
CA ARG A 367 5.44 -7.80 5.70
C ARG A 367 4.25 -8.02 6.62
N ALA A 368 4.47 -8.15 7.92
CA ALA A 368 3.38 -8.26 8.88
C ALA A 368 2.51 -6.99 8.89
N VAL A 369 3.13 -5.80 8.85
CA VAL A 369 2.42 -4.52 8.75
C VAL A 369 1.61 -4.44 7.45
N ASP A 370 2.26 -4.68 6.32
CA ASP A 370 1.66 -4.52 5.00
C ASP A 370 0.49 -5.51 4.80
N HIS A 371 0.72 -6.80 5.04
CA HIS A 371 -0.33 -7.81 4.89
C HIS A 371 -1.50 -7.61 5.86
N ALA A 372 -1.23 -7.29 7.13
CA ALA A 372 -2.31 -7.05 8.10
C ALA A 372 -3.06 -5.76 7.78
N GLY A 373 -2.36 -4.70 7.33
CA GLY A 373 -2.97 -3.46 6.87
C GLY A 373 -3.92 -3.68 5.69
N GLN A 374 -3.48 -4.41 4.66
CA GLN A 374 -4.28 -4.71 3.48
C GLN A 374 -5.49 -5.60 3.81
N LEU A 375 -5.29 -6.68 4.57
CA LEU A 375 -6.40 -7.56 4.99
C LEU A 375 -7.43 -6.83 5.86
N GLY A 376 -6.95 -5.95 6.74
CA GLY A 376 -7.82 -5.12 7.56
C GLY A 376 -8.63 -4.15 6.72
N LEU A 377 -8.00 -3.48 5.75
CA LEU A 377 -8.66 -2.54 4.84
C LEU A 377 -9.72 -3.25 4.00
N GLU A 378 -9.40 -4.40 3.41
CA GLU A 378 -10.34 -5.21 2.62
C GLU A 378 -11.58 -5.58 3.44
N LYS A 379 -11.39 -6.12 4.65
CA LYS A 379 -12.50 -6.53 5.52
C LYS A 379 -13.36 -5.36 5.96
N LEU A 380 -12.75 -4.27 6.41
CA LEU A 380 -13.48 -3.10 6.92
C LEU A 380 -14.24 -2.33 5.83
N THR A 381 -13.80 -2.41 4.58
CA THR A 381 -14.50 -1.77 3.45
C THR A 381 -15.60 -2.65 2.85
N SER A 382 -15.56 -3.97 3.05
CA SER A 382 -16.50 -4.93 2.48
C SER A 382 -17.58 -5.43 3.45
N THR A 383 -17.50 -5.05 4.74
CA THR A 383 -18.41 -5.52 5.79
C THR A 383 -18.95 -4.38 6.63
N THR A 384 -19.99 -4.66 7.44
CA THR A 384 -20.62 -3.67 8.30
C THR A 384 -20.30 -3.89 9.79
N PRO A 385 -20.34 -2.83 10.63
CA PRO A 385 -20.17 -2.97 12.07
C PRO A 385 -21.14 -4.00 12.66
N GLY A 386 -20.61 -4.93 13.46
CA GLY A 386 -21.35 -6.04 14.05
C GLY A 386 -21.14 -7.38 13.37
N ASP A 387 -20.57 -7.40 12.17
CA ASP A 387 -20.15 -8.64 11.51
C ASP A 387 -18.82 -9.14 12.08
N THR A 388 -18.68 -10.46 12.20
CA THR A 388 -17.42 -11.09 12.66
C THR A 388 -16.22 -10.66 11.78
N ALA A 389 -16.43 -10.55 10.47
CA ALA A 389 -15.39 -10.12 9.55
C ALA A 389 -14.98 -8.65 9.76
N TYR A 390 -15.89 -7.79 10.22
CA TYR A 390 -15.57 -6.42 10.61
C TYR A 390 -14.65 -6.39 11.84
N GLU A 391 -14.97 -7.17 12.87
CA GLU A 391 -14.15 -7.28 14.08
C GLU A 391 -12.75 -7.87 13.78
N GLU A 392 -12.67 -8.84 12.86
CA GLU A 392 -11.38 -9.34 12.37
C GLU A 392 -10.59 -8.22 11.65
N GLY A 393 -11.24 -7.36 10.86
CA GLY A 393 -10.61 -6.22 10.20
C GLY A 393 -9.99 -5.25 11.21
N VAL A 394 -10.72 -4.94 12.29
CA VAL A 394 -10.21 -4.13 13.41
C VAL A 394 -8.99 -4.79 14.06
N ALA A 395 -9.06 -6.10 14.32
CA ALA A 395 -7.94 -6.85 14.91
C ALA A 395 -6.69 -6.85 14.00
N PHE A 396 -6.86 -6.94 12.67
CA PHE A 396 -5.77 -6.79 11.72
C PHE A 396 -5.12 -5.40 11.79
N PHE A 397 -5.91 -4.33 11.86
CA PHE A 397 -5.38 -2.97 12.02
C PHE A 397 -4.61 -2.79 13.32
N MET A 398 -5.12 -3.30 14.43
CA MET A 398 -4.42 -3.27 15.72
C MET A 398 -3.09 -4.02 15.64
N SER A 399 -3.09 -5.22 15.03
CA SER A 399 -1.87 -6.00 14.82
C SER A 399 -0.85 -5.28 13.95
N ALA A 400 -1.30 -4.67 12.84
CA ALA A 400 -0.44 -3.89 11.95
C ALA A 400 0.19 -2.69 12.68
N LEU A 401 -0.59 -1.99 13.51
CA LEU A 401 -0.10 -0.85 14.28
C LEU A 401 1.00 -1.24 15.28
N GLU A 402 0.86 -2.35 15.99
CA GLU A 402 1.88 -2.83 16.94
C GLU A 402 3.16 -3.29 16.22
N ASP A 403 3.03 -3.98 15.09
CA ASP A 403 4.20 -4.36 14.29
C ASP A 403 4.88 -3.12 13.69
N ALA A 404 4.12 -2.11 13.27
CA ALA A 404 4.66 -0.86 12.74
C ALA A 404 5.46 -0.09 13.80
N LYS A 405 4.95 0.00 15.04
CA LYS A 405 5.69 0.57 16.17
C LYS A 405 7.02 -0.15 16.40
N THR A 406 6.97 -1.48 16.40
CA THR A 406 8.16 -2.32 16.59
C THR A 406 9.16 -2.10 15.45
N PHE A 407 8.67 -2.07 14.19
CA PHE A 407 9.53 -1.81 13.03
C PHE A 407 10.23 -0.45 13.13
N VAL A 408 9.48 0.62 13.40
CA VAL A 408 10.02 1.98 13.49
C VAL A 408 11.06 2.11 14.60
N ALA A 409 10.87 1.38 15.72
CA ALA A 409 11.79 1.40 16.85
C ALA A 409 13.09 0.62 16.62
N GLU A 410 13.04 -0.49 15.86
CA GLU A 410 14.15 -1.42 15.72
C GLU A 410 14.93 -1.28 14.40
N THR A 411 14.29 -0.78 13.33
CA THR A 411 14.84 -0.84 11.96
C THR A 411 15.72 0.38 11.65
N PRO A 412 16.80 0.19 10.89
CA PRO A 412 17.63 1.32 10.45
C PRO A 412 16.84 2.40 9.70
N PRO A 413 17.16 3.68 9.92
CA PRO A 413 16.44 4.80 9.30
C PRO A 413 16.53 4.84 7.77
N ASP A 414 17.58 4.28 7.19
CA ASP A 414 17.81 4.17 5.74
C ASP A 414 17.20 2.88 5.14
N ASN A 415 16.41 2.12 5.92
CA ASN A 415 15.72 0.94 5.38
C ASN A 415 14.71 1.36 4.31
N ARG A 416 14.75 0.70 3.15
CA ARG A 416 13.89 1.03 2.01
C ARG A 416 12.38 0.95 2.31
N HIS A 417 11.97 0.18 3.30
CA HIS A 417 10.57 0.03 3.71
C HIS A 417 10.14 1.01 4.82
N MET A 418 11.08 1.81 5.36
CA MET A 418 10.80 2.75 6.44
C MET A 418 9.66 3.71 6.07
N ARG A 419 9.69 4.29 4.86
CA ARG A 419 8.63 5.19 4.38
C ARG A 419 7.26 4.51 4.34
N THR A 420 7.19 3.28 3.82
CA THR A 420 5.92 2.53 3.72
C THR A 420 5.36 2.21 5.10
N VAL A 421 6.21 1.75 6.03
CA VAL A 421 5.78 1.43 7.39
C VAL A 421 5.38 2.68 8.17
N LEU A 422 6.11 3.79 8.01
CA LEU A 422 5.74 5.08 8.62
C LEU A 422 4.38 5.57 8.11
N ASN A 423 4.10 5.45 6.82
CA ASN A 423 2.79 5.77 6.27
C ASN A 423 1.70 4.92 6.95
N TRP A 424 1.88 3.60 7.02
CA TRP A 424 0.97 2.71 7.74
C TRP A 424 0.83 3.10 9.22
N TYR A 425 1.94 3.35 9.92
CA TYR A 425 1.93 3.73 11.33
C TYR A 425 1.10 4.99 11.58
N ILE A 426 1.34 6.05 10.80
CA ILE A 426 0.61 7.32 10.91
C ILE A 426 -0.87 7.11 10.63
N LEU A 427 -1.19 6.50 9.49
CA LEU A 427 -2.57 6.34 9.04
C LEU A 427 -3.36 5.41 9.97
N LEU A 428 -2.78 4.30 10.42
CA LEU A 428 -3.41 3.38 11.38
C LEU A 428 -3.60 4.04 12.75
N THR A 429 -2.64 4.85 13.24
CA THR A 429 -2.79 5.60 14.49
C THR A 429 -3.99 6.54 14.39
N ILE A 430 -4.09 7.30 13.29
CA ILE A 430 -5.20 8.21 13.04
C ILE A 430 -6.52 7.43 12.94
N ALA A 431 -6.57 6.36 12.16
CA ALA A 431 -7.78 5.57 11.97
C ALA A 431 -8.27 4.92 13.28
N MET A 432 -7.36 4.37 14.08
CA MET A 432 -7.71 3.67 15.32
C MET A 432 -8.02 4.60 16.48
N ARG A 433 -7.33 5.74 16.59
CA ARG A 433 -7.58 6.73 17.64
C ARG A 433 -8.80 7.60 17.34
N GLY A 434 -9.01 7.95 16.07
CA GLY A 434 -10.18 8.72 15.62
C GLY A 434 -10.39 10.01 16.38
N PRO A 435 -11.56 10.19 17.05
CA PRO A 435 -11.90 11.42 17.78
C PRO A 435 -10.98 11.75 18.97
N GLU A 436 -10.25 10.75 19.49
CA GLU A 436 -9.35 10.86 20.64
C GLU A 436 -7.99 11.48 20.31
N LEU A 437 -7.70 11.68 19.01
CA LEU A 437 -6.46 12.31 18.59
C LEU A 437 -6.34 13.73 19.13
N SER A 438 -5.19 14.04 19.73
CA SER A 438 -4.84 15.39 20.13
C SER A 438 -4.75 16.31 18.90
N VAL A 439 -5.00 17.62 19.11
CA VAL A 439 -4.97 18.61 18.01
C VAL A 439 -3.58 18.75 17.41
N ASP A 440 -2.56 18.57 18.22
CA ASP A 440 -1.15 18.64 17.90
C ASP A 440 -0.53 17.25 17.56
N LEU A 441 -1.38 16.23 17.41
CA LEU A 441 -1.00 14.88 17.00
C LEU A 441 0.14 14.27 17.84
N LYS A 442 0.15 14.54 19.17
CA LYS A 442 1.17 13.99 20.10
C LYS A 442 1.27 12.47 20.07
N GLU A 443 0.19 11.79 19.67
CA GLU A 443 0.17 10.34 19.51
C GLU A 443 1.13 9.82 18.44
N LEU A 444 1.56 10.72 17.54
CA LEU A 444 2.54 10.43 16.48
C LEU A 444 3.97 10.83 16.87
N ASP A 445 4.15 11.47 18.03
CA ASP A 445 5.44 12.04 18.48
C ASP A 445 6.40 10.96 19.05
N VAL A 446 6.17 9.69 18.75
CA VAL A 446 6.84 8.53 19.33
C VAL A 446 8.28 8.33 18.81
N CYS A 447 8.74 9.10 17.82
CA CYS A 447 10.08 8.95 17.26
C CYS A 447 10.70 10.26 16.75
N SER A 448 11.94 10.54 17.16
CA SER A 448 12.81 11.55 16.52
C SER A 448 13.00 11.30 15.01
N LEU A 449 12.92 10.04 14.57
CA LEU A 449 12.88 9.61 13.17
C LEU A 449 11.59 10.06 12.43
N LEU A 450 10.47 10.17 13.15
CA LEU A 450 9.23 10.71 12.60
C LEU A 450 9.39 12.17 12.18
N ASN A 451 10.22 12.94 12.88
CA ASN A 451 10.51 14.33 12.51
C ASN A 451 11.12 14.47 11.12
N ILE A 452 11.72 13.43 10.56
CA ILE A 452 12.37 13.44 9.24
C ILE A 452 11.42 12.94 8.18
N ALA A 453 10.77 11.83 8.40
CA ALA A 453 9.67 11.37 7.54
C ALA A 453 8.51 12.39 7.59
N MET A 454 8.25 13.01 8.76
CA MET A 454 7.28 14.08 8.92
C MET A 454 7.67 15.37 8.18
N ARG A 455 8.94 15.68 7.95
CA ARG A 455 9.28 16.80 7.07
C ARG A 455 8.96 16.53 5.60
N ALA A 456 9.06 15.29 5.15
CA ALA A 456 8.59 14.89 3.82
C ALA A 456 7.04 14.79 3.78
N ILE A 457 6.41 14.30 4.85
CA ILE A 457 4.95 14.21 5.04
C ILE A 457 4.39 15.52 5.62
N HIS A 458 5.20 16.33 6.30
CA HIS A 458 4.83 17.61 6.92
C HIS A 458 4.29 18.61 5.90
N ASN A 459 4.80 18.62 4.67
CA ASN A 459 4.16 19.39 3.60
C ASN A 459 2.74 18.85 3.29
N THR A 460 2.48 17.57 3.48
CA THR A 460 1.15 16.97 3.32
C THR A 460 0.31 17.11 4.60
N LEU A 461 0.90 17.07 5.78
CA LEU A 461 0.23 17.16 7.09
C LEU A 461 0.13 18.60 7.62
N ILE A 462 1.01 19.55 7.24
CA ILE A 462 0.78 21.00 7.47
C ILE A 462 -0.47 21.45 6.72
N VAL A 463 -0.65 20.97 5.50
CA VAL A 463 -1.93 21.14 4.80
C VAL A 463 -3.04 20.55 5.66
N SER A 464 -2.87 19.37 6.29
CA SER A 464 -3.92 18.71 7.07
C SER A 464 -4.16 19.33 8.46
N THR A 465 -3.16 19.90 9.16
CA THR A 465 -3.37 20.61 10.43
C THR A 465 -3.98 22.02 10.24
N ALA A 466 -3.63 22.71 9.16
CA ALA A 466 -4.35 23.91 8.74
C ALA A 466 -5.81 23.55 8.42
N CYS A 467 -6.05 22.42 7.75
CA CYS A 467 -7.36 21.91 7.37
C CYS A 467 -8.22 21.47 8.56
N VAL A 468 -7.62 20.86 9.61
CA VAL A 468 -8.34 20.51 10.84
C VAL A 468 -8.77 21.79 11.60
N LYS A 469 -8.05 22.91 11.49
CA LYS A 469 -8.49 24.21 12.02
C LYS A 469 -9.67 24.77 11.22
N GLU A 470 -9.62 24.75 9.89
CA GLU A 470 -10.73 25.21 9.03
C GLU A 470 -11.98 24.32 9.16
N ALA A 471 -11.81 22.97 9.25
CA ALA A 471 -12.95 22.06 9.47
C ALA A 471 -13.61 22.21 10.86
N ARG A 472 -12.95 22.87 11.83
CA ARG A 472 -13.54 23.22 13.14
C ARG A 472 -14.52 24.37 13.03
N ASP A 473 -14.30 25.29 12.11
CA ASP A 473 -15.19 26.44 11.87
C ASP A 473 -16.38 26.06 10.98
N ASP A 474 -16.35 24.88 10.35
CA ASP A 474 -17.41 24.36 9.48
C ASP A 474 -18.30 23.34 10.24
N GLN A 475 -19.06 23.85 11.24
CA GLN A 475 -19.94 23.04 12.13
C GLN A 475 -21.02 22.22 11.40
N GLY A 476 -21.33 22.52 10.13
CA GLY A 476 -22.39 21.87 9.37
C GLY A 476 -22.17 20.41 9.06
N VAL A 477 -20.98 20.05 8.57
CA VAL A 477 -20.64 18.64 8.23
C VAL A 477 -20.52 17.78 9.47
N HIS A 478 -20.08 18.38 10.59
CA HIS A 478 -19.93 17.67 11.86
C HIS A 478 -21.28 17.27 12.49
N GLN A 479 -22.32 18.07 12.32
CA GLN A 479 -23.67 17.75 12.85
C GLN A 479 -24.32 16.58 12.09
N VAL A 480 -24.21 16.54 10.77
CA VAL A 480 -24.76 15.42 9.94
C VAL A 480 -24.09 14.10 10.25
N LEU A 481 -22.76 14.11 10.46
CA LEU A 481 -21.99 12.90 10.79
C LEU A 481 -22.23 12.41 12.23
N GLN A 482 -22.63 13.29 13.16
CA GLN A 482 -22.90 12.91 14.55
C GLN A 482 -24.29 12.32 14.77
N HIS A 483 -25.30 12.71 13.99
CA HIS A 483 -26.71 12.32 14.17
C HIS A 483 -27.10 11.07 13.37
N GLY A 484 -26.34 10.67 12.33
CA GLY A 484 -26.63 9.49 11.53
C GLY A 484 -26.46 8.13 12.23
N GLY A 485 -25.82 8.10 13.40
CA GLY A 485 -25.59 6.85 14.16
C GLY A 485 -26.74 6.40 15.08
N GLN A 486 -27.83 7.13 15.18
CA GLN A 486 -28.91 6.82 16.13
C GLN A 486 -30.25 6.39 15.51
N GLN A 487 -30.38 6.32 14.18
CA GLN A 487 -31.70 6.07 13.55
C GLN A 487 -31.91 4.70 12.89
N ASP A 488 -30.97 3.77 12.91
CA ASP A 488 -31.15 2.43 12.33
C ASP A 488 -31.47 1.34 13.39
N ALA A 489 -32.44 1.62 14.25
CA ALA A 489 -33.25 0.56 14.87
C ALA A 489 -34.61 0.53 14.20
N ALA A 490 -34.71 -0.12 13.04
CA ALA A 490 -35.99 -0.41 12.40
C ALA A 490 -36.83 -1.32 13.31
N PRO A 491 -38.09 -1.05 13.53
CA PRO A 491 -38.96 -1.90 14.35
C PRO A 491 -39.15 -3.25 13.61
N ALA A 492 -38.87 -4.32 14.34
CA ALA A 492 -39.15 -5.68 13.90
C ALA A 492 -40.60 -5.81 13.39
N ASN A 493 -40.74 -6.17 12.15
CA ASN A 493 -42.02 -6.45 11.51
C ASN A 493 -42.62 -7.71 12.14
N LYS A 494 -43.59 -7.54 13.03
CA LYS A 494 -44.42 -8.59 13.58
C LYS A 494 -45.47 -9.02 12.54
N GLY A 495 -45.37 -10.25 12.08
CA GLY A 495 -46.49 -11.11 11.80
C GLY A 495 -47.33 -10.81 10.56
N LEU A 496 -47.10 -11.62 9.53
CA LEU A 496 -48.19 -12.06 8.67
C LEU A 496 -48.24 -13.60 8.73
N ASP A 497 -49.28 -14.06 9.40
CA ASP A 497 -49.74 -15.45 9.53
C ASP A 497 -50.20 -15.96 8.16
N PRO A 498 -49.85 -17.20 7.76
CA PRO A 498 -50.30 -17.77 6.52
C PRO A 498 -51.64 -18.49 6.73
N ARG A 499 -52.68 -18.00 6.11
CA ARG A 499 -53.84 -18.83 5.73
C ARG A 499 -54.15 -18.65 4.25
#